data_f65d6a93c094000dc29f8a0ad7b551c5
#
_entry.id   f65d6a93c094000dc29f8a0ad7b551c5
#
_cell.length_a   1.000
_cell.length_b   1.000
_cell.length_c   1.000
_cell.angle_alpha   90.00
_cell.angle_beta   90.00
_cell.angle_gamma   90.00
#
_symmetry.space_group_name_H-M   'P 1'
#
loop_
_entity.id
_entity.type
_entity.pdbx_description
1 polymer ?
#
loop_
_entity_poly.entity_id
_entity_poly.type
_entity_poly.pdbx_seq_one_letter_code
_entity_poly.pdbx_strand_id
1 'polypeptide(L)'
;MAFDPGALNASLAAAVGSDPQLMAELKTAFIESVARQLDLLGRARCDANWGIAAARLKSVAASFGAIGLIALADEALDGAPGDPVVLRKIGAAIDEFSEA
;
A
#
# COMPACT_ATOMS: atom_id res chain seq x y z
N MET A 1 5.94 12.93 -3.66
CA MET A 1 4.79 12.50 -4.46
C MET A 1 3.51 12.65 -3.65
N ALA A 2 2.52 13.20 -4.27
CA ALA A 2 1.22 13.33 -3.64
C ALA A 2 0.53 11.96 -3.59
N PHE A 3 -0.12 11.73 -2.49
CA PHE A 3 -0.81 10.54 -2.16
C PHE A 3 -2.28 10.93 -1.96
N ASP A 4 -3.19 10.23 -2.62
CA ASP A 4 -4.59 10.63 -2.67
C ASP A 4 -5.51 9.63 -1.96
N PRO A 5 -5.85 9.88 -0.68
CA PRO A 5 -6.82 9.03 0.03
C PRO A 5 -8.21 9.02 -0.61
N GLY A 6 -8.54 10.08 -1.36
CA GLY A 6 -9.81 10.14 -2.07
C GLY A 6 -9.95 9.10 -3.15
N ALA A 7 -8.85 8.75 -3.84
CA ALA A 7 -8.86 7.70 -4.86
C ALA A 7 -9.17 6.33 -4.25
N LEU A 8 -8.59 6.03 -3.08
CA LEU A 8 -8.88 4.81 -2.36
C LEU A 8 -10.34 4.77 -1.92
N ASN A 9 -10.83 5.86 -1.32
CA ASN A 9 -12.21 5.93 -0.85
C ASN A 9 -13.20 5.77 -2.01
N ALA A 10 -12.92 6.37 -3.17
CA ALA A 10 -13.75 6.21 -4.36
C ALA A 10 -13.79 4.76 -4.85
N SER A 11 -12.65 4.08 -4.86
CA SER A 11 -12.56 2.67 -5.25
C SER A 11 -13.33 1.77 -4.30
N LEU A 12 -13.22 2.01 -3.00
CA LEU A 12 -13.95 1.26 -1.99
C LEU A 12 -15.46 1.49 -2.12
N ALA A 13 -15.89 2.73 -2.34
CA ALA A 13 -17.29 3.06 -2.54
C ALA A 13 -17.86 2.37 -3.78
N ALA A 14 -17.10 2.31 -4.87
CA ALA A 14 -17.51 1.62 -6.09
C ALA A 14 -17.69 0.11 -5.85
N ALA A 15 -16.86 -0.49 -4.98
CA ALA A 15 -16.92 -1.92 -4.70
C ALA A 15 -18.08 -2.31 -3.78
N VAL A 16 -18.41 -1.49 -2.78
CA VAL A 16 -19.37 -1.84 -1.71
C VAL A 16 -20.61 -0.95 -1.68
N GLY A 17 -20.71 0.00 -2.61
CA GLY A 17 -21.82 0.96 -2.62
C GLY A 17 -21.72 1.95 -1.45
N SER A 18 -22.85 2.22 -0.81
CA SER A 18 -22.93 3.22 0.25
C SER A 18 -22.99 2.62 1.65
N ASP A 19 -22.65 1.33 1.83
CA ASP A 19 -22.65 0.70 3.15
C ASP A 19 -21.41 1.16 3.94
N PRO A 20 -21.58 2.03 4.97
CA PRO A 20 -20.42 2.56 5.69
C PRO A 20 -19.67 1.50 6.51
N GLN A 21 -20.39 0.50 7.03
CA GLN A 21 -19.77 -0.55 7.82
C GLN A 21 -18.90 -1.45 6.95
N LEU A 22 -19.42 -1.85 5.80
CA LEU A 22 -18.67 -2.71 4.86
C LEU A 22 -17.47 -1.95 4.31
N MET A 23 -17.62 -0.65 4.05
CA MET A 23 -16.52 0.21 3.60
C MET A 23 -15.42 0.28 4.64
N ALA A 24 -15.79 0.43 5.93
CA ALA A 24 -14.81 0.47 7.02
C ALA A 24 -14.08 -0.86 7.16
N GLU A 25 -14.79 -1.97 7.03
CA GLU A 25 -14.19 -3.31 7.09
C GLU A 25 -13.21 -3.54 5.93
N LEU A 26 -13.58 -3.13 4.73
CA LEU A 26 -12.73 -3.24 3.56
C LEU A 26 -11.47 -2.38 3.69
N LYS A 27 -11.62 -1.17 4.19
CA LYS A 27 -10.50 -0.27 4.44
C LYS A 27 -9.53 -0.88 5.45
N THR A 28 -10.05 -1.44 6.54
CA THR A 28 -9.24 -2.10 7.56
C THR A 28 -8.47 -3.27 6.96
N ALA A 29 -9.13 -4.10 6.16
CA ALA A 29 -8.49 -5.24 5.49
C ALA A 29 -7.38 -4.79 4.54
N PHE A 30 -7.59 -3.70 3.80
CA PHE A 30 -6.59 -3.11 2.94
C PHE A 30 -5.37 -2.66 3.73
N ILE A 31 -5.59 -1.88 4.79
CA ILE A 31 -4.50 -1.36 5.64
C ILE A 31 -3.69 -2.51 6.24
N GLU A 32 -4.35 -3.53 6.75
CA GLU A 32 -3.68 -4.72 7.30
C GLU A 32 -2.85 -5.44 6.25
N SER A 33 -3.37 -5.55 5.04
CA SER A 33 -2.67 -6.22 3.94
C SER A 33 -1.41 -5.47 3.52
N VAL A 34 -1.50 -4.14 3.33
CA VAL A 34 -0.34 -3.35 2.93
C VAL A 34 0.69 -3.25 4.05
N ALA A 35 0.25 -3.19 5.31
CA ALA A 35 1.16 -3.19 6.45
C ALA A 35 1.95 -4.50 6.53
N ARG A 36 1.31 -5.62 6.23
CA ARG A 36 1.96 -6.93 6.19
C ARG A 36 3.02 -6.98 5.08
N GLN A 37 2.71 -6.44 3.89
CA GLN A 37 3.68 -6.39 2.81
C GLN A 37 4.84 -5.46 3.13
N LEU A 38 4.59 -4.33 3.81
CA LEU A 38 5.64 -3.44 4.26
C LEU A 38 6.58 -4.15 5.26
N ASP A 39 6.02 -4.93 6.19
CA ASP A 39 6.82 -5.69 7.15
C ASP A 39 7.73 -6.69 6.41
N LEU A 40 7.19 -7.43 5.45
CA LEU A 40 7.97 -8.37 4.64
C LEU A 40 9.04 -7.65 3.82
N LEU A 41 8.72 -6.50 3.27
CA LEU A 41 9.67 -5.69 2.52
C LEU A 41 10.83 -5.25 3.41
N GLY A 42 10.51 -4.76 4.62
CA GLY A 42 11.53 -4.32 5.58
C GLY A 42 12.45 -5.45 6.06
N ARG A 43 11.97 -6.69 6.01
CA ARG A 43 12.76 -7.87 6.41
C ARG A 43 13.57 -8.48 5.28
N ALA A 44 13.30 -8.08 4.03
CA ALA A 44 13.97 -8.67 2.87
C ALA A 44 15.46 -8.36 2.90
N ARG A 45 16.29 -9.40 2.73
CA ARG A 45 17.75 -9.30 2.75
C ARG A 45 18.39 -9.51 1.38
N CYS A 46 17.61 -9.88 0.40
CA CYS A 46 18.11 -10.14 -0.95
C CYS A 46 17.15 -9.53 -1.99
N ASP A 47 17.65 -9.35 -3.20
CA ASP A 47 16.91 -8.75 -4.30
C ASP A 47 15.62 -9.52 -4.61
N ALA A 48 15.68 -10.85 -4.58
CA ALA A 48 14.51 -11.68 -4.89
C ALA A 48 13.37 -11.45 -3.90
N ASN A 49 13.66 -11.50 -2.59
CA ASN A 49 12.64 -11.30 -1.56
C ASN A 49 12.12 -9.86 -1.54
N TRP A 50 13.00 -8.89 -1.74
CA TRP A 50 12.63 -7.48 -1.86
C TRP A 50 11.66 -7.28 -3.04
N GLY A 51 12.02 -7.81 -4.21
CA GLY A 51 11.20 -7.71 -5.42
C GLY A 51 9.84 -8.36 -5.28
N ILE A 52 9.78 -9.54 -4.65
CA ILE A 52 8.51 -10.24 -4.40
C ILE A 52 7.59 -9.41 -3.49
N ALA A 53 8.13 -8.92 -2.38
CA ALA A 53 7.35 -8.11 -1.44
C ALA A 53 6.85 -6.81 -2.08
N ALA A 54 7.71 -6.13 -2.83
CA ALA A 54 7.34 -4.89 -3.53
C ALA A 54 6.27 -5.15 -4.60
N ALA A 55 6.38 -6.24 -5.35
CA ALA A 55 5.38 -6.61 -6.36
C ALA A 55 4.03 -6.95 -5.74
N ARG A 56 4.03 -7.63 -4.59
CA ARG A 56 2.80 -7.93 -3.85
C ARG A 56 2.15 -6.66 -3.32
N LEU A 57 2.96 -5.73 -2.78
CA LEU A 57 2.47 -4.43 -2.34
C LEU A 57 1.81 -3.70 -3.50
N LYS A 58 2.44 -3.68 -4.65
CA LYS A 58 1.90 -3.06 -5.85
C LYS A 58 0.56 -3.68 -6.25
N SER A 59 0.46 -5.02 -6.22
CA SER A 59 -0.77 -5.73 -6.59
C SER A 59 -1.92 -5.39 -5.65
N VAL A 60 -1.68 -5.35 -4.34
CA VAL A 60 -2.69 -4.98 -3.36
C VAL A 60 -3.13 -3.54 -3.58
N ALA A 61 -2.17 -2.62 -3.75
CA ALA A 61 -2.45 -1.21 -4.00
C ALA A 61 -3.28 -1.03 -5.28
N ALA A 62 -2.95 -1.74 -6.34
CA ALA A 62 -3.66 -1.68 -7.62
C ALA A 62 -5.10 -2.18 -7.47
N SER A 63 -5.31 -3.25 -6.71
CA SER A 63 -6.65 -3.81 -6.48
C SER A 63 -7.60 -2.83 -5.82
N PHE A 64 -7.07 -1.89 -5.03
CA PHE A 64 -7.87 -0.88 -4.32
C PHE A 64 -7.75 0.51 -4.95
N GLY A 65 -7.04 0.66 -6.06
CA GLY A 65 -6.88 1.94 -6.72
C GLY A 65 -6.05 2.96 -5.95
N ALA A 66 -5.15 2.50 -5.09
CA ALA A 66 -4.29 3.36 -4.27
C ALA A 66 -3.09 3.84 -5.09
N ILE A 67 -3.31 4.84 -5.93
CA ILE A 67 -2.35 5.31 -6.95
C ILE A 67 -1.01 5.71 -6.35
N GLY A 68 -1.02 6.46 -5.25
CA GLY A 68 0.23 6.90 -4.60
C GLY A 68 1.04 5.73 -4.08
N LEU A 69 0.38 4.71 -3.56
CA LEU A 69 1.05 3.52 -3.04
C LEU A 69 1.59 2.64 -4.17
N ILE A 70 0.90 2.58 -5.32
CA ILE A 70 1.40 1.91 -6.52
C ILE A 70 2.74 2.53 -6.94
N ALA A 71 2.80 3.85 -6.98
CA ALA A 71 4.01 4.57 -7.36
C ALA A 71 5.17 4.30 -6.39
N LEU A 72 4.88 4.22 -5.09
CA LEU A 72 5.89 3.90 -4.08
C LEU A 72 6.38 2.45 -4.20
N ALA A 73 5.49 1.53 -4.53
CA ALA A 73 5.88 0.15 -4.79
C ALA A 73 6.80 0.05 -6.01
N ASP A 74 6.51 0.81 -7.07
CA ASP A 74 7.38 0.90 -8.24
C ASP A 74 8.75 1.49 -7.87
N GLU A 75 8.78 2.51 -7.03
CA GLU A 75 10.02 3.08 -6.52
C GLU A 75 10.84 2.01 -5.77
N ALA A 76 10.18 1.19 -4.96
CA ALA A 76 10.84 0.09 -4.25
C ALA A 76 11.40 -0.95 -5.22
N LEU A 77 10.66 -1.28 -6.28
CA LEU A 77 11.11 -2.23 -7.31
C LEU A 77 12.37 -1.74 -8.01
N ASP A 78 12.52 -0.43 -8.19
CA ASP A 78 13.70 0.18 -8.80
C ASP A 78 14.85 0.38 -7.80
N GLY A 79 14.59 0.17 -6.50
CA GLY A 79 15.57 0.37 -5.44
C GLY A 79 16.26 -0.91 -5.03
N ALA A 80 16.95 -0.84 -3.89
CA ALA A 80 17.71 -1.96 -3.34
C ALA A 80 17.13 -2.40 -2.00
N PRO A 81 17.33 -3.67 -1.60
CA PRO A 81 16.85 -4.16 -0.31
C PRO A 81 17.33 -3.28 0.84
N GLY A 82 16.40 -2.95 1.74
CA GLY A 82 16.69 -2.16 2.91
C GLY A 82 16.73 -0.65 2.70
N ASP A 83 16.37 -0.17 1.50
CA ASP A 83 16.34 1.27 1.22
C ASP A 83 15.45 1.99 2.25
N PRO A 84 16.03 2.79 3.18
CA PRO A 84 15.25 3.40 4.25
C PRO A 84 14.33 4.51 3.78
N VAL A 85 14.63 5.13 2.65
CA VAL A 85 13.82 6.24 2.13
C VAL A 85 12.47 5.72 1.65
N VAL A 86 12.47 4.70 0.80
CA VAL A 86 11.20 4.15 0.27
C VAL A 86 10.40 3.48 1.37
N LEU A 87 11.06 2.80 2.31
CA LEU A 87 10.37 2.18 3.45
C LEU A 87 9.65 3.22 4.30
N ARG A 88 10.28 4.36 4.57
CA ARG A 88 9.66 5.47 5.31
C ARG A 88 8.47 6.04 4.55
N LYS A 89 8.61 6.25 3.25
CA LYS A 89 7.54 6.79 2.41
C LYS A 89 6.32 5.88 2.39
N ILE A 90 6.54 4.58 2.28
CA ILE A 90 5.45 3.60 2.28
C ILE A 90 4.75 3.59 3.65
N GLY A 91 5.52 3.59 4.73
CA GLY A 91 4.97 3.64 6.09
C GLY A 91 4.12 4.88 6.32
N ALA A 92 4.61 6.04 5.88
CA ALA A 92 3.88 7.30 6.00
C ALA A 92 2.57 7.27 5.18
N ALA A 93 2.59 6.68 3.98
CA ALA A 93 1.42 6.55 3.15
C ALA A 93 0.35 5.66 3.82
N ILE A 94 0.78 4.56 4.42
CA ILE A 94 -0.13 3.66 5.15
C ILE A 94 -0.75 4.38 6.36
N ASP A 95 0.04 5.15 7.10
CA ASP A 95 -0.45 5.92 8.25
C ASP A 95 -1.50 6.94 7.82
N GLU A 96 -1.31 7.61 6.67
CA GLU A 96 -2.29 8.54 6.14
C GLU A 96 -3.62 7.85 5.81
N PHE A 97 -3.58 6.65 5.26
CA PHE A 97 -4.80 5.86 5.03
C PHE A 97 -5.51 5.54 6.34
N SER A 98 -4.75 5.22 7.39
CA SER A 98 -5.32 4.87 8.70
C SER A 98 -6.00 6.06 9.36
N GLU A 99 -5.52 7.27 9.10
CA GLU A 99 -6.06 8.52 9.66
C GLU A 99 -7.23 9.10 8.88
N ALA A 100 -7.39 8.68 7.64
CA ALA A 100 -8.38 9.26 6.73
C ALA A 100 -9.83 8.79 7.02
#